data_6f0b6301cc9a635db7189eda0bad72f6
#
_entry.id   6f0b6301cc9a635db7189eda0bad72f6
#
_cell.length_a   1.000
_cell.length_b   1.000
_cell.length_c   1.000
_cell.angle_alpha   90.00
_cell.angle_beta   90.00
_cell.angle_gamma   90.00
#
_symmetry.space_group_name_H-M   'P 1'
#
loop_
_entity.id
_entity.type
_entity.pdbx_description
1 polymer ?
#
loop_
_entity_poly.entity_id
_entity_poly.type
_entity_poly.pdbx_seq_one_letter_code
_entity_poly.pdbx_strand_id
1 'polypeptide(L)'
;MKILFLTAYFSPEQAASPYLGENRNQAFADAGFDMVVYSPIPTRGITNEIRQEYKKKKHEVFFDGKMNVYRFNLIGEKKNPVLRAWRYTMSCVKQFVKGTFAKDARLCDIMFIASTPPIQGAMAALVKKVRRIPLVYNLQDIFPDSL
;
A
#
# COMPACT_ATOMS: atom_id res chain seq x y z
N MET A 1 12.46 7.16 -13.26
CA MET A 1 12.15 7.46 -11.85
C MET A 1 11.33 6.31 -11.29
N LYS A 2 11.67 5.84 -10.10
CA LYS A 2 11.03 4.69 -9.46
C LYS A 2 10.24 5.14 -8.22
N ILE A 3 8.96 4.79 -8.17
CA ILE A 3 8.02 5.22 -7.14
C ILE A 3 7.79 4.08 -6.13
N LEU A 4 7.92 4.37 -4.85
CA LEU A 4 7.56 3.47 -3.76
C LEU A 4 6.13 3.75 -3.31
N PHE A 5 5.26 2.75 -3.39
CA PHE A 5 3.92 2.78 -2.82
C PHE A 5 3.86 1.93 -1.55
N LEU A 6 3.46 2.53 -0.44
CA LEU A 6 3.11 1.82 0.77
C LEU A 6 1.61 2.00 0.99
N THR A 7 0.83 0.93 0.87
CA THR A 7 -0.63 1.01 0.91
C THR A 7 -1.24 -0.04 1.82
N ALA A 8 -2.33 0.33 2.51
CA ALA A 8 -3.08 -0.57 3.36
C ALA A 8 -4.01 -1.50 2.58
N TYR A 9 -4.39 -1.11 1.37
CA TYR A 9 -5.31 -1.83 0.48
C TYR A 9 -4.80 -1.76 -0.96
N PHE A 10 -4.92 -2.87 -1.68
CA PHE A 10 -4.54 -2.95 -3.10
C PHE A 10 -5.42 -3.99 -3.80
N SER A 11 -5.64 -3.82 -5.12
CA SER A 11 -6.39 -4.79 -5.93
C SER A 11 -5.98 -6.24 -5.61
N PRO A 12 -6.91 -7.19 -5.51
CA PRO A 12 -8.33 -7.15 -5.86
C PRO A 12 -9.27 -6.72 -4.72
N GLU A 13 -8.77 -6.11 -3.65
CA GLU A 13 -9.64 -5.65 -2.56
C GLU A 13 -10.63 -4.59 -3.05
N GLN A 14 -11.89 -4.75 -2.64
CA GLN A 14 -12.92 -3.77 -2.95
C GLN A 14 -12.78 -2.54 -2.03
N ALA A 15 -12.13 -1.52 -2.55
CA ALA A 15 -12.11 -0.19 -1.96
C ALA A 15 -13.28 0.65 -2.49
N ALA A 16 -13.52 1.81 -1.88
CA ALA A 16 -14.63 2.70 -2.29
C ALA A 16 -14.54 3.14 -3.76
N SER A 17 -13.34 3.24 -4.31
CA SER A 17 -13.09 3.66 -5.70
C SER A 17 -11.89 2.91 -6.29
N PRO A 18 -12.01 1.60 -6.57
CA PRO A 18 -10.88 0.80 -7.05
C PRO A 18 -10.32 1.31 -8.40
N TYR A 19 -11.19 1.77 -9.28
CA TYR A 19 -10.81 2.31 -10.60
C TYR A 19 -9.91 3.55 -10.51
N LEU A 20 -10.03 4.39 -9.48
CA LEU A 20 -9.15 5.54 -9.31
C LEU A 20 -7.70 5.12 -9.05
N GLY A 21 -7.52 4.05 -8.27
CA GLY A 21 -6.21 3.46 -8.04
C GLY A 21 -5.60 2.86 -9.29
N GLU A 22 -6.40 2.13 -10.06
CA GLU A 22 -5.97 1.48 -11.31
C GLU A 22 -5.63 2.53 -12.37
N ASN A 23 -6.49 3.52 -12.59
CA ASN A 23 -6.24 4.62 -13.55
C ASN A 23 -4.97 5.40 -13.21
N ARG A 24 -4.74 5.71 -11.94
CA ARG A 24 -3.50 6.36 -11.49
C ARG A 24 -2.27 5.49 -11.78
N ASN A 25 -2.34 4.21 -11.48
CA ASN A 25 -1.23 3.28 -11.71
C ASN A 25 -0.93 3.13 -13.20
N GLN A 26 -1.98 3.05 -14.03
CA GLN A 26 -1.85 3.06 -15.48
C GLN A 26 -1.18 4.36 -15.97
N ALA A 27 -1.66 5.51 -15.51
CA ALA A 27 -1.08 6.80 -15.90
C ALA A 27 0.42 6.92 -15.53
N PHE A 28 0.83 6.40 -14.38
CA PHE A 28 2.25 6.36 -14.02
C PHE A 28 3.05 5.40 -14.90
N ALA A 29 2.49 4.25 -15.26
CA ALA A 29 3.14 3.32 -16.18
C ALA A 29 3.29 3.92 -17.59
N ASP A 30 2.25 4.59 -18.09
CA ASP A 30 2.24 5.27 -19.40
C ASP A 30 3.23 6.43 -19.43
N ALA A 31 3.40 7.14 -18.31
CA ALA A 31 4.41 8.18 -18.15
C ALA A 31 5.85 7.64 -17.98
N GLY A 32 6.04 6.31 -18.04
CA GLY A 32 7.35 5.68 -17.99
C GLY A 32 7.94 5.50 -16.58
N PHE A 33 7.12 5.61 -15.53
CA PHE A 33 7.60 5.37 -14.17
C PHE A 33 7.58 3.88 -13.81
N ASP A 34 8.61 3.43 -13.11
CA ASP A 34 8.61 2.14 -12.44
C ASP A 34 7.99 2.26 -11.05
N MET A 35 7.30 1.21 -10.60
CA MET A 35 6.58 1.21 -9.33
C MET A 35 6.90 -0.02 -8.49
N VAL A 36 7.15 0.19 -7.21
CA VAL A 36 7.28 -0.87 -6.20
C VAL A 36 6.20 -0.67 -5.16
N VAL A 37 5.33 -1.65 -5.00
CA VAL A 37 4.18 -1.61 -4.10
C VAL A 37 4.36 -2.62 -2.97
N TYR A 38 4.22 -2.18 -1.73
CA TYR A 38 4.07 -3.07 -0.57
C TYR A 38 2.67 -2.94 -0.01
N SER A 39 1.93 -4.05 -0.04
CA SER A 39 0.54 -4.14 0.41
C SER A 39 0.32 -5.39 1.25
N PRO A 40 -0.66 -5.41 2.17
CA PRO A 40 -1.11 -6.66 2.78
C PRO A 40 -1.70 -7.62 1.74
N ILE A 41 -1.75 -8.91 2.10
CA ILE A 41 -2.62 -9.87 1.42
C ILE A 41 -4.07 -9.38 1.51
N PRO A 42 -4.81 -9.40 0.39
CA PRO A 42 -6.18 -8.89 0.36
C PRO A 42 -7.08 -9.61 1.37
N THR A 43 -7.96 -8.83 2.00
CA THR A 43 -8.86 -9.32 3.05
C THR A 43 -10.27 -8.73 2.97
N ARG A 44 -10.45 -7.61 2.27
CA ARG A 44 -11.71 -6.87 2.23
C ARG A 44 -12.45 -7.12 0.92
N GLY A 45 -13.73 -7.53 1.01
CA GLY A 45 -14.59 -7.75 -0.16
C GLY A 45 -14.17 -8.90 -1.07
N ILE A 46 -13.41 -9.87 -0.55
CA ILE A 46 -12.92 -11.04 -1.29
C ILE A 46 -13.37 -12.32 -0.62
N THR A 47 -13.43 -13.42 -1.40
CA THR A 47 -13.76 -14.75 -0.90
C THR A 47 -12.55 -15.40 -0.19
N ASN A 48 -12.82 -16.47 0.56
CA ASN A 48 -11.74 -17.21 1.23
C ASN A 48 -10.80 -17.88 0.21
N GLU A 49 -11.30 -18.34 -0.92
CA GLU A 49 -10.53 -18.98 -2.00
C GLU A 49 -9.50 -17.97 -2.55
N ILE A 50 -9.93 -16.77 -2.92
CA ILE A 50 -9.03 -15.69 -3.38
C ILE A 50 -7.99 -15.37 -2.32
N ARG A 51 -8.40 -15.28 -1.04
CA ARG A 51 -7.46 -15.02 0.05
C ARG A 51 -6.40 -16.12 0.19
N GLN A 52 -6.77 -17.39 0.04
CA GLN A 52 -5.81 -18.51 0.09
C GLN A 52 -4.85 -18.51 -1.10
N GLU A 53 -5.33 -18.14 -2.28
CA GLU A 53 -4.48 -17.94 -3.46
C GLU A 53 -3.40 -16.87 -3.18
N TYR A 54 -3.81 -15.70 -2.68
CA TYR A 54 -2.89 -14.59 -2.38
C TYR A 54 -1.94 -14.86 -1.19
N LYS A 55 -2.23 -15.80 -0.32
CA LYS A 55 -1.26 -16.27 0.69
C LYS A 55 -0.08 -16.98 0.05
N LYS A 56 -0.29 -17.64 -1.10
CA LYS A 56 0.76 -18.32 -1.86
C LYS A 56 1.44 -17.37 -2.83
N LYS A 57 0.69 -16.47 -3.46
CA LYS A 57 1.15 -15.51 -4.45
C LYS A 57 1.54 -14.19 -3.78
N LYS A 58 2.80 -14.10 -3.33
CA LYS A 58 3.31 -12.91 -2.59
C LYS A 58 3.95 -11.85 -3.46
N HIS A 59 4.13 -12.11 -4.75
CA HIS A 59 4.70 -11.18 -5.71
C HIS A 59 3.89 -11.23 -7.01
N GLU A 60 3.58 -10.10 -7.54
CA GLU A 60 2.86 -9.91 -8.80
C GLU A 60 3.52 -8.80 -9.61
N VAL A 61 3.42 -8.91 -10.93
CA VAL A 61 3.97 -7.94 -11.86
C VAL A 61 2.85 -7.45 -12.79
N PHE A 62 2.74 -6.14 -12.95
CA PHE A 62 1.74 -5.48 -13.80
C PHE A 62 2.42 -4.51 -14.76
N PHE A 63 1.69 -4.09 -15.80
CA PHE A 63 2.11 -3.07 -16.76
C PHE A 63 3.47 -3.41 -17.42
N ASP A 64 3.59 -4.61 -17.98
CA ASP A 64 4.78 -5.10 -18.69
C ASP A 64 6.09 -4.94 -17.87
N GLY A 65 6.01 -5.25 -16.59
CA GLY A 65 7.17 -5.19 -15.68
C GLY A 65 7.35 -3.89 -14.93
N LYS A 66 6.60 -2.83 -15.26
CA LYS A 66 6.76 -1.51 -14.63
C LYS A 66 6.27 -1.44 -13.17
N MET A 67 5.35 -2.32 -12.77
CA MET A 67 4.86 -2.37 -11.40
C MET A 67 5.10 -3.73 -10.74
N ASN A 68 5.88 -3.74 -9.67
CA ASN A 68 6.13 -4.90 -8.84
C ASN A 68 5.39 -4.77 -7.52
N VAL A 69 4.46 -5.68 -7.24
CA VAL A 69 3.63 -5.69 -6.04
C VAL A 69 4.08 -6.81 -5.11
N TYR A 70 4.54 -6.46 -3.93
CA TYR A 70 4.95 -7.40 -2.88
C TYR A 70 3.91 -7.40 -1.76
N ARG A 71 3.39 -8.60 -1.47
CA ARG A 71 2.36 -8.78 -0.45
C ARG A 71 2.92 -9.38 0.83
N PHE A 72 2.43 -8.90 1.96
CA PHE A 72 2.79 -9.43 3.28
C PHE A 72 1.55 -9.91 4.03
N ASN A 73 1.75 -10.91 4.89
CA ASN A 73 0.68 -11.47 5.70
C ASN A 73 0.18 -10.44 6.72
N LEU A 74 -1.13 -10.35 6.86
CA LEU A 74 -1.80 -9.55 7.86
C LEU A 74 -3.05 -10.27 8.37
N ILE A 75 -3.46 -9.99 9.62
CA ILE A 75 -4.69 -10.53 10.18
C ILE A 75 -5.88 -10.05 9.34
N GLY A 76 -6.87 -10.91 9.14
CA GLY A 76 -8.12 -10.55 8.47
C GLY A 76 -8.83 -9.39 9.17
N GLU A 77 -9.56 -8.61 8.40
CA GLU A 77 -10.34 -7.51 8.96
C GLU A 77 -11.43 -8.05 9.89
N LYS A 78 -11.51 -7.50 11.09
CA LYS A 78 -12.49 -7.88 12.12
C LYS A 78 -13.44 -6.70 12.38
N LYS A 79 -14.68 -7.02 12.79
CA LYS A 79 -15.67 -6.00 13.16
C LYS A 79 -15.28 -5.25 14.46
N ASN A 80 -14.53 -5.90 15.36
CA ASN A 80 -14.08 -5.32 16.60
C ASN A 80 -13.12 -4.14 16.36
N PRO A 81 -13.41 -2.93 16.89
CA PRO A 81 -12.60 -1.73 16.66
C PRO A 81 -11.14 -1.87 17.14
N VAL A 82 -10.93 -2.55 18.27
CA VAL A 82 -9.58 -2.76 18.84
C VAL A 82 -8.73 -3.65 17.92
N LEU A 83 -9.32 -4.76 17.43
CA LEU A 83 -8.63 -5.65 16.49
C LEU A 83 -8.36 -4.97 15.15
N ARG A 84 -9.24 -4.06 14.73
CA ARG A 84 -9.05 -3.26 13.53
C ARG A 84 -7.91 -2.24 13.71
N ALA A 85 -7.87 -1.54 14.84
CA ALA A 85 -6.77 -0.63 15.18
C ALA A 85 -5.42 -1.39 15.23
N TRP A 86 -5.38 -2.55 15.89
CA TRP A 86 -4.23 -3.42 15.93
C TRP A 86 -3.76 -3.84 14.53
N ARG A 87 -4.70 -4.20 13.64
CA ARG A 87 -4.40 -4.56 12.26
C ARG A 87 -3.74 -3.39 11.52
N TYR A 88 -4.26 -2.18 11.66
CA TYR A 88 -3.69 -1.00 11.02
C TYR A 88 -2.28 -0.69 11.55
N THR A 89 -2.08 -0.78 12.86
CA THR A 89 -0.76 -0.62 13.47
C THR A 89 0.24 -1.64 12.93
N MET A 90 -0.13 -2.92 12.92
CA MET A 90 0.71 -3.99 12.37
C MET A 90 1.00 -3.80 10.87
N SER A 91 0.03 -3.32 10.10
CA SER A 91 0.22 -2.97 8.70
C SER A 91 1.27 -1.88 8.55
N CYS A 92 1.16 -0.79 9.32
CA CYS A 92 2.11 0.31 9.32
C CYS A 92 3.52 -0.12 9.73
N VAL A 93 3.65 -0.95 10.76
CA VAL A 93 4.95 -1.50 11.19
C VAL A 93 5.59 -2.30 10.05
N LYS A 94 4.85 -3.20 9.41
CA LYS A 94 5.37 -4.00 8.29
C LYS A 94 5.72 -3.13 7.07
N GLN A 95 4.91 -2.13 6.77
CA GLN A 95 5.20 -1.17 5.70
C GLN A 95 6.43 -0.33 6.01
N PHE A 96 6.59 0.12 7.26
CA PHE A 96 7.79 0.83 7.70
C PHE A 96 9.05 -0.03 7.48
N VAL A 97 9.04 -1.27 7.96
CA VAL A 97 10.17 -2.19 7.80
C VAL A 97 10.47 -2.46 6.33
N LYS A 98 9.44 -2.77 5.53
CA LYS A 98 9.60 -3.02 4.09
C LYS A 98 10.03 -1.77 3.34
N GLY A 99 9.39 -0.63 3.57
CA GLY A 99 9.71 0.64 2.92
C GLY A 99 11.10 1.17 3.26
N THR A 100 11.63 0.81 4.44
CA THR A 100 12.95 1.27 4.88
C THR A 100 14.08 0.33 4.47
N PHE A 101 13.88 -0.99 4.63
CA PHE A 101 14.98 -1.95 4.55
C PHE A 101 14.94 -2.88 3.35
N ALA A 102 13.80 -3.06 2.68
CA ALA A 102 13.71 -3.94 1.53
C ALA A 102 14.55 -3.40 0.36
N LYS A 103 15.24 -4.31 -0.34
CA LYS A 103 16.15 -3.97 -1.45
C LYS A 103 15.46 -3.15 -2.53
N ASP A 104 14.29 -3.59 -2.99
CA ASP A 104 13.56 -2.90 -4.07
C ASP A 104 13.01 -1.54 -3.63
N ALA A 105 12.57 -1.42 -2.36
CA ALA A 105 12.17 -0.14 -1.79
C ALA A 105 13.33 0.86 -1.77
N ARG A 106 14.53 0.40 -1.42
CA ARG A 106 15.73 1.26 -1.34
C ARG A 106 16.17 1.83 -2.69
N LEU A 107 15.77 1.21 -3.79
CA LEU A 107 16.03 1.67 -5.16
C LEU A 107 15.01 2.70 -5.66
N CYS A 108 14.02 3.07 -4.84
CA CYS A 108 13.00 4.06 -5.21
C CYS A 108 13.46 5.48 -4.90
N ASP A 109 13.11 6.38 -5.81
CA ASP A 109 13.49 7.79 -5.78
C ASP A 109 12.51 8.66 -4.98
N ILE A 110 11.24 8.26 -4.95
CA ILE A 110 10.14 9.00 -4.34
C ILE A 110 9.13 8.03 -3.71
N MET A 111 8.48 8.44 -2.64
CA MET A 111 7.44 7.66 -1.97
C MET A 111 6.08 8.32 -2.19
N PHE A 112 5.07 7.52 -2.55
CA PHE A 112 3.68 7.93 -2.70
C PHE A 112 2.80 7.18 -1.71
N ILE A 113 2.01 7.91 -0.92
CA ILE A 113 1.15 7.36 0.15
C ILE A 113 -0.24 7.96 0.06
N ALA A 114 -1.28 7.12 0.20
CA ALA A 114 -2.64 7.59 0.41
C ALA A 114 -2.91 7.88 1.89
N SER A 115 -3.83 8.80 2.19
CA SER A 115 -4.15 9.25 3.55
C SER A 115 -4.91 8.22 4.40
N THR A 116 -5.43 7.17 3.79
CA THR A 116 -6.26 6.17 4.48
C THR A 116 -5.52 4.86 4.72
N PRO A 117 -5.49 4.34 5.95
CA PRO A 117 -5.99 4.91 7.22
C PRO A 117 -5.12 6.08 7.75
N PRO A 118 -5.64 6.94 8.65
CA PRO A 118 -4.93 8.15 9.10
C PRO A 118 -3.52 7.90 9.68
N ILE A 119 -3.30 6.80 10.37
CA ILE A 119 -1.98 6.40 10.90
C ILE A 119 -0.91 6.18 9.79
N GLN A 120 -1.34 6.02 8.54
CA GLN A 120 -0.45 5.83 7.38
C GLN A 120 0.48 7.04 7.19
N GLY A 121 -0.03 8.26 7.44
CA GLY A 121 0.76 9.49 7.36
C GLY A 121 1.93 9.52 8.35
N ALA A 122 1.69 9.10 9.59
CA ALA A 122 2.75 9.02 10.61
C ALA A 122 3.83 8.00 10.21
N MET A 123 3.44 6.83 9.73
CA MET A 123 4.36 5.83 9.21
C MET A 123 5.18 6.38 8.04
N ALA A 124 4.53 7.06 7.09
CA ALA A 124 5.20 7.67 5.95
C ALA A 124 6.24 8.73 6.36
N ALA A 125 5.90 9.56 7.34
CA ALA A 125 6.83 10.55 7.89
C ALA A 125 8.08 9.90 8.51
N LEU A 126 7.92 8.77 9.19
CA LEU A 126 9.05 8.01 9.73
C LEU A 126 9.94 7.42 8.63
N VAL A 127 9.35 6.80 7.60
CA VAL A 127 10.12 6.28 6.45
C VAL A 127 10.87 7.43 5.76
N LYS A 128 10.18 8.55 5.49
CA LYS A 128 10.80 9.75 4.92
C LYS A 128 12.00 10.23 5.74
N LYS A 129 11.85 10.31 7.07
CA LYS A 129 12.92 10.77 7.97
C LYS A 129 14.12 9.84 7.94
N VAL A 130 13.90 8.52 8.00
CA VAL A 130 14.99 7.52 8.03
C VAL A 130 15.68 7.42 6.68
N ARG A 131 14.93 7.42 5.58
CA ARG A 131 15.48 7.25 4.23
C ARG A 131 15.89 8.55 3.55
N ARG A 132 15.44 9.70 4.06
CA ARG A 132 15.58 11.01 3.40
C ARG A 132 15.00 11.02 1.96
N ILE A 133 13.93 10.25 1.72
CA ILE A 133 13.26 10.14 0.44
C ILE A 133 12.14 11.20 0.33
N PRO A 134 11.93 11.85 -0.83
CA PRO A 134 10.77 12.72 -1.06
C PRO A 134 9.46 11.96 -0.86
N LEU A 135 8.44 12.63 -0.32
CA LEU A 135 7.11 12.07 -0.05
C LEU A 135 6.04 12.89 -0.74
N VAL A 136 5.23 12.22 -1.54
CA VAL A 136 3.92 12.70 -2.01
C VAL A 136 2.84 12.07 -1.13
N TYR A 137 2.12 12.91 -0.41
CA TYR A 137 1.02 12.49 0.45
C TYR A 137 -0.31 12.86 -0.20
N ASN A 138 -1.02 11.85 -0.73
CA ASN A 138 -2.30 12.03 -1.40
C ASN A 138 -3.43 12.06 -0.37
N LEU A 139 -3.92 13.25 -0.06
CA LEU A 139 -5.07 13.48 0.81
C LEU A 139 -6.36 13.20 0.03
N GLN A 140 -7.03 12.10 0.35
CA GLN A 140 -8.33 11.72 -0.21
C GLN A 140 -9.48 12.08 0.73
N ASP A 141 -9.24 11.96 2.05
CA ASP A 141 -10.23 12.24 3.09
C ASP A 141 -9.62 13.20 4.13
N ILE A 142 -10.35 14.26 4.45
CA ILE A 142 -9.97 15.20 5.51
C ILE A 142 -10.80 14.84 6.76
N PHE A 143 -10.17 14.20 7.73
CA PHE A 143 -10.78 13.93 9.03
C PHE A 143 -10.67 15.18 9.94
N PRO A 144 -11.73 15.51 10.70
CA PRO A 144 -13.02 14.83 10.89
C PRO A 144 -14.14 15.22 9.90
N ASP A 145 -13.88 16.10 8.93
CA ASP A 145 -14.90 16.71 8.08
C ASP A 145 -15.58 15.72 7.09
N SER A 146 -15.03 14.50 6.98
CA SER A 146 -15.56 13.43 6.13
C SER A 146 -16.39 12.38 6.89
N LEU A 147 -16.83 12.69 8.14
CA LEU A 147 -17.69 11.81 8.94
C LEU A 147 -19.17 12.10 8.72
#